data_bbe85bc5fc3d4e786ddeff567ecb8f34
#
_entry.id   bbe85bc5fc3d4e786ddeff567ecb8f34
#
_cell.length_a   1.000
_cell.length_b   1.000
_cell.length_c   1.000
_cell.angle_alpha   90.00
_cell.angle_beta   90.00
_cell.angle_gamma   90.00
#
_symmetry.space_group_name_H-M   'P 1'
#
loop_
_entity.id
_entity.type
_entity.pdbx_description
1 polymer ?
#
loop_
_entity_poly.entity_id
_entity_poly.type
_entity_poly.pdbx_seq_one_letter_code
_entity_poly.pdbx_strand_id
1 'polypeptide(L)'
;MKISSDEIKSKLSELAKEISNYYRHRLADELCIVVPMNGGVPFAVDLLRDITNPGADQIFISYVFDEDENWNFSGSNPKNNSSILIIEDIYDTGETLSNLIDYLHQEYSPSDLQIVVMLDKKIKKHKLVDIGWKGFDVEDTWVYGYGMDDENGTLRQLSYISDEERD
;
A
#
# COMPACT_ATOMS: atom_id res chain seq x y z
N MET A 1 20.96 -5.92 -1.98
CA MET A 1 19.74 -6.78 -2.16
C MET A 1 19.08 -6.41 -3.48
N LYS A 2 18.51 -7.39 -4.17
CA LYS A 2 17.71 -7.11 -5.37
C LYS A 2 16.51 -8.05 -5.38
N ILE A 3 15.31 -7.48 -5.51
CA ILE A 3 14.06 -8.20 -5.71
C ILE A 3 13.68 -8.02 -7.17
N SER A 4 13.72 -9.08 -7.94
CA SER A 4 13.45 -9.06 -9.38
C SER A 4 11.97 -8.81 -9.69
N SER A 5 11.67 -8.39 -10.91
CA SER A 5 10.30 -8.25 -11.40
C SER A 5 9.49 -9.55 -11.36
N ASP A 6 10.14 -10.70 -11.52
CA ASP A 6 9.46 -12.01 -11.46
C ASP A 6 9.10 -12.39 -10.01
N GLU A 7 9.98 -12.08 -9.04
CA GLU A 7 9.67 -12.27 -7.61
C GLU A 7 8.52 -11.35 -7.17
N ILE A 8 8.54 -10.07 -7.59
CA ILE A 8 7.44 -9.13 -7.35
C ILE A 8 6.12 -9.70 -7.90
N LYS A 9 6.13 -10.16 -9.15
CA LYS A 9 4.95 -10.70 -9.82
C LYS A 9 4.38 -11.94 -9.11
N SER A 10 5.26 -12.83 -8.67
CA SER A 10 4.85 -14.01 -7.89
C SER A 10 4.21 -13.60 -6.57
N LYS A 11 4.80 -12.63 -5.87
CA LYS A 11 4.28 -12.13 -4.59
C LYS A 11 2.96 -11.37 -4.76
N LEU A 12 2.78 -10.60 -5.83
CA LEU A 12 1.51 -9.95 -6.15
C LEU A 12 0.37 -10.96 -6.29
N SER A 13 0.60 -12.05 -7.02
CA SER A 13 -0.41 -13.09 -7.20
C SER A 13 -0.77 -13.80 -5.89
N GLU A 14 0.19 -13.98 -4.99
CA GLU A 14 -0.05 -14.51 -3.64
C GLU A 14 -0.91 -13.54 -2.81
N LEU A 15 -0.48 -12.27 -2.70
CA LEU A 15 -1.18 -11.24 -1.96
C LEU A 15 -2.61 -11.02 -2.47
N ALA A 16 -2.78 -10.93 -3.80
CA ALA A 16 -4.08 -10.74 -4.42
C ALA A 16 -5.06 -11.86 -4.09
N LYS A 17 -4.58 -13.12 -4.03
CA LYS A 17 -5.37 -14.28 -3.65
C LYS A 17 -5.81 -14.21 -2.18
N GLU A 18 -4.90 -13.86 -1.29
CA GLU A 18 -5.19 -13.75 0.15
C GLU A 18 -6.18 -12.62 0.42
N ILE A 19 -5.97 -11.44 -0.16
CA ILE A 19 -6.85 -10.29 -0.05
C ILE A 19 -8.24 -10.60 -0.64
N SER A 20 -8.29 -11.22 -1.81
CA SER A 20 -9.56 -11.65 -2.41
C SER A 20 -10.33 -12.61 -1.52
N ASN A 21 -9.63 -13.56 -0.87
CA ASN A 21 -10.25 -14.50 0.06
C ASN A 21 -10.74 -13.82 1.34
N TYR A 22 -9.99 -12.83 1.84
CA TYR A 22 -10.38 -12.06 3.03
C TYR A 22 -11.70 -11.32 2.80
N TYR A 23 -11.81 -10.60 1.69
CA TYR A 23 -12.96 -9.77 1.39
C TYR A 23 -14.17 -10.54 0.86
N ARG A 24 -13.99 -11.69 0.21
CA ARG A 24 -15.08 -12.46 -0.46
C ARG A 24 -16.35 -12.66 0.36
N HIS A 25 -16.24 -12.72 1.68
CA HIS A 25 -17.34 -12.99 2.58
C HIS A 25 -17.57 -11.88 3.62
N ARG A 26 -16.90 -10.75 3.49
CA ARG A 26 -16.90 -9.67 4.49
C ARG A 26 -17.45 -8.35 3.97
N LEU A 27 -17.29 -8.09 2.69
CA LEU A 27 -17.79 -6.85 2.10
C LEU A 27 -19.28 -6.94 1.80
N ALA A 28 -19.99 -5.87 2.16
CA ALA A 28 -21.39 -5.73 1.81
C ALA A 28 -21.51 -5.23 0.35
N ASP A 29 -20.98 -4.04 0.02
CA ASP A 29 -21.20 -3.43 -1.28
C ASP A 29 -19.98 -2.69 -1.84
N GLU A 30 -19.14 -2.08 -1.01
CA GLU A 30 -18.07 -1.16 -1.45
C GLU A 30 -16.73 -1.42 -0.76
N LEU A 31 -15.65 -1.39 -1.54
CA LEU A 31 -14.27 -1.37 -1.07
C LEU A 31 -13.58 -0.09 -1.59
N CYS A 32 -13.10 0.73 -0.69
CA CYS A 32 -12.28 1.87 -1.02
C CYS A 32 -10.80 1.52 -0.89
N ILE A 33 -10.06 1.68 -1.97
CA ILE A 33 -8.60 1.53 -2.01
C ILE A 33 -7.99 2.91 -1.76
N VAL A 34 -7.13 3.02 -0.77
CA VAL A 34 -6.41 4.26 -0.45
C VAL A 34 -4.92 4.03 -0.73
N VAL A 35 -4.35 4.85 -1.59
CA VAL A 35 -2.97 4.68 -2.09
C VAL A 35 -2.16 5.94 -1.78
N PRO A 36 -1.24 5.89 -0.81
CA PRO A 36 -0.29 6.98 -0.60
C PRO A 36 0.60 7.23 -1.81
N MET A 37 0.71 8.49 -2.18
CA MET A 37 1.50 8.94 -3.32
C MET A 37 2.95 9.23 -2.88
N ASN A 38 3.93 8.98 -3.73
CA ASN A 38 3.90 8.48 -5.10
C ASN A 38 4.26 6.97 -5.16
N GLY A 39 4.94 6.48 -4.16
CA GLY A 39 5.60 5.16 -4.15
C GLY A 39 4.62 3.99 -4.29
N GLY A 40 3.48 4.06 -3.60
CA GLY A 40 2.47 2.99 -3.60
C GLY A 40 1.76 2.75 -4.94
N VAL A 41 1.83 3.68 -5.90
CA VAL A 41 1.04 3.63 -7.14
C VAL A 41 1.33 2.41 -8.02
N PRO A 42 2.58 2.07 -8.37
CA PRO A 42 2.83 0.88 -9.19
C PRO A 42 2.36 -0.41 -8.51
N PHE A 43 2.62 -0.54 -7.20
CA PHE A 43 2.17 -1.68 -6.42
C PHE A 43 0.64 -1.79 -6.42
N ALA A 44 -0.07 -0.69 -6.18
CA ALA A 44 -1.52 -0.68 -6.18
C ALA A 44 -2.10 -1.07 -7.54
N VAL A 45 -1.58 -0.51 -8.63
CA VAL A 45 -2.05 -0.81 -9.99
C VAL A 45 -1.88 -2.28 -10.34
N ASP A 46 -0.72 -2.86 -10.04
CA ASP A 46 -0.45 -4.25 -10.37
C ASP A 46 -1.23 -5.22 -9.46
N LEU A 47 -1.28 -4.95 -8.15
CA LEU A 47 -2.04 -5.75 -7.20
C LEU A 47 -3.54 -5.78 -7.55
N LEU A 48 -4.13 -4.63 -7.85
CA LEU A 48 -5.56 -4.52 -8.16
C LEU A 48 -5.96 -5.27 -9.44
N ARG A 49 -5.06 -5.41 -10.41
CA ARG A 49 -5.31 -6.22 -11.61
C ARG A 49 -5.42 -7.71 -11.30
N ASP A 50 -4.72 -8.17 -10.28
CA ASP A 50 -4.71 -9.57 -9.84
C ASP A 50 -5.80 -9.88 -8.80
N ILE A 51 -6.38 -8.88 -8.13
CA ILE A 51 -7.51 -9.08 -7.22
C ILE A 51 -8.75 -9.46 -8.03
N THR A 52 -9.22 -10.69 -7.84
CA THR A 52 -10.37 -11.23 -8.53
C THR A 52 -11.52 -11.50 -7.57
N ASN A 53 -12.71 -10.98 -7.90
CA ASN A 53 -13.92 -11.22 -7.15
C ASN A 53 -13.78 -10.99 -5.62
N PRO A 54 -13.46 -9.78 -5.19
CA PRO A 54 -13.24 -9.46 -3.77
C PRO A 54 -14.53 -9.46 -2.94
N GLY A 55 -15.68 -9.79 -3.53
CA GLY A 55 -17.00 -9.74 -2.85
C GLY A 55 -17.64 -8.36 -2.83
N ALA A 56 -16.92 -7.32 -3.30
CA ALA A 56 -17.49 -5.99 -3.44
C ALA A 56 -18.04 -5.81 -4.86
N ASP A 57 -19.23 -5.25 -4.98
CA ASP A 57 -19.82 -4.88 -6.27
C ASP A 57 -19.10 -3.66 -6.88
N GLN A 58 -18.53 -2.82 -6.02
CA GLN A 58 -17.85 -1.59 -6.43
C GLN A 58 -16.50 -1.43 -5.72
N ILE A 59 -15.46 -1.13 -6.49
CA ILE A 59 -14.14 -0.76 -5.99
C ILE A 59 -13.86 0.68 -6.40
N PHE A 60 -13.59 1.53 -5.40
CA PHE A 60 -13.20 2.91 -5.60
C PHE A 60 -11.72 3.08 -5.27
N ILE A 61 -11.01 3.91 -6.04
CA ILE A 61 -9.58 4.18 -5.82
C ILE A 61 -9.40 5.65 -5.48
N SER A 62 -8.73 5.90 -4.37
CA SER A 62 -8.30 7.22 -3.92
C SER A 62 -6.79 7.25 -3.82
N TYR A 63 -6.17 8.18 -4.48
CA TYR A 63 -4.77 8.52 -4.26
C TYR A 63 -4.69 9.60 -3.19
N VAL A 64 -3.80 9.44 -2.22
CA VAL A 64 -3.66 10.39 -1.12
C VAL A 64 -2.24 10.91 -1.04
N PHE A 65 -2.11 12.17 -0.67
CA PHE A 65 -0.82 12.80 -0.41
C PHE A 65 -0.95 13.76 0.77
N ASP A 66 0.13 13.85 1.53
CA ASP A 66 0.24 14.76 2.66
C ASP A 66 0.82 16.10 2.18
N GLU A 67 0.11 17.19 2.46
CA GLU A 67 0.60 18.56 2.30
C GLU A 67 0.44 19.28 3.64
N ASP A 68 1.55 19.59 4.30
CA ASP A 68 1.55 20.33 5.56
C ASP A 68 0.61 19.71 6.62
N GLU A 69 0.73 18.41 6.86
CA GLU A 69 -0.10 17.61 7.78
C GLU A 69 -1.59 17.51 7.38
N ASN A 70 -1.92 17.85 6.13
CA ASN A 70 -3.26 17.70 5.59
C ASN A 70 -3.30 16.63 4.52
N TRP A 71 -4.19 15.64 4.71
CA TRP A 71 -4.41 14.59 3.72
C TRP A 71 -5.31 15.08 2.60
N ASN A 72 -4.77 15.11 1.39
CA ASN A 72 -5.50 15.47 0.20
C ASN A 72 -5.81 14.23 -0.63
N PHE A 73 -7.05 14.10 -1.07
CA PHE A 73 -7.53 12.97 -1.84
C PHE A 73 -7.72 13.36 -3.31
N SER A 74 -7.24 12.49 -4.21
CA SER A 74 -7.49 12.59 -5.64
C SER A 74 -8.17 11.30 -6.11
N GLY A 75 -9.34 11.43 -6.70
CA GLY A 75 -10.21 10.30 -7.07
C GLY A 75 -11.49 10.28 -6.25
N SER A 76 -11.93 9.10 -5.83
CA SER A 76 -13.16 8.94 -5.04
C SER A 76 -12.83 8.91 -3.55
N ASN A 77 -13.31 9.87 -2.79
CA ASN A 77 -13.14 9.84 -1.34
C ASN A 77 -13.83 8.62 -0.73
N PRO A 78 -13.27 8.06 0.36
CA PRO A 78 -13.96 7.05 1.14
C PRO A 78 -15.32 7.54 1.61
N LYS A 79 -16.28 6.63 1.75
CA LYS A 79 -17.57 6.94 2.37
C LYS A 79 -17.55 6.55 3.83
N ASN A 80 -18.40 7.18 4.62
CA ASN A 80 -18.59 6.80 6.02
C ASN A 80 -18.99 5.32 6.11
N ASN A 81 -18.38 4.61 7.04
CA ASN A 81 -18.66 3.20 7.30
C ASN A 81 -18.32 2.26 6.12
N SER A 82 -17.48 2.69 5.16
CA SER A 82 -16.99 1.81 4.09
C SER A 82 -15.86 0.90 4.57
N SER A 83 -15.59 -0.17 3.83
CA SER A 83 -14.35 -0.93 4.00
C SER A 83 -13.21 -0.23 3.26
N ILE A 84 -12.04 -0.14 3.90
CA ILE A 84 -10.85 0.53 3.35
C ILE A 84 -9.69 -0.47 3.30
N LEU A 85 -9.01 -0.52 2.16
CA LEU A 85 -7.70 -1.17 2.00
C LEU A 85 -6.65 -0.12 1.64
N ILE A 86 -5.69 0.11 2.54
CA ILE A 86 -4.51 0.93 2.25
C ILE A 86 -3.48 0.06 1.54
N ILE A 87 -2.96 0.56 0.41
CA ILE A 87 -1.88 -0.09 -0.36
C ILE A 87 -0.67 0.84 -0.35
N GLU A 88 0.39 0.44 0.36
CA GLU A 88 1.59 1.23 0.58
C GLU A 88 2.83 0.50 0.04
N ASP A 89 3.82 1.24 -0.44
CA ASP A 89 5.08 0.66 -0.93
C ASP A 89 5.97 0.15 0.20
N ILE A 90 6.12 0.92 1.28
CA ILE A 90 7.05 0.57 2.35
C ILE A 90 6.54 0.95 3.75
N TYR A 91 6.57 -0.03 4.66
CA TYR A 91 6.38 0.19 6.08
C TYR A 91 7.75 0.43 6.72
N ASP A 92 8.11 1.71 6.86
CA ASP A 92 9.35 2.17 7.48
C ASP A 92 9.13 2.44 8.98
N THR A 93 9.13 3.68 9.44
CA THR A 93 8.93 4.04 10.86
C THR A 93 7.50 3.84 11.35
N GLY A 94 6.55 3.81 10.45
CA GLY A 94 5.12 3.69 10.72
C GLY A 94 4.40 5.02 10.95
N GLU A 95 5.11 6.15 10.94
CA GLU A 95 4.51 7.46 11.20
C GLU A 95 3.48 7.85 10.14
N THR A 96 3.82 7.75 8.87
CA THR A 96 2.91 8.07 7.75
C THR A 96 1.63 7.23 7.81
N LEU A 97 1.77 5.90 7.94
CA LEU A 97 0.62 5.01 8.05
C LEU A 97 -0.23 5.28 9.29
N SER A 98 0.39 5.50 10.46
CA SER A 98 -0.34 5.82 11.68
C SER A 98 -1.17 7.09 11.52
N ASN A 99 -0.57 8.15 10.98
CA ASN A 99 -1.26 9.43 10.78
C ASN A 99 -2.41 9.31 9.77
N LEU A 100 -2.20 8.55 8.69
CA LEU A 100 -3.25 8.29 7.71
C LEU A 100 -4.42 7.49 8.30
N ILE A 101 -4.12 6.46 9.09
CA ILE A 101 -5.13 5.65 9.78
C ILE A 101 -5.96 6.50 10.73
N ASP A 102 -5.31 7.31 11.57
CA ASP A 102 -5.97 8.20 12.51
C ASP A 102 -6.90 9.17 11.78
N TYR A 103 -6.44 9.77 10.68
CA TYR A 103 -7.25 10.62 9.82
C TYR A 103 -8.47 9.89 9.23
N LEU A 104 -8.26 8.69 8.66
CA LEU A 104 -9.34 7.91 8.06
C LEU A 104 -10.40 7.49 9.09
N HIS A 105 -10.00 7.15 10.30
CA HIS A 105 -10.94 6.85 11.39
C HIS A 105 -11.73 8.08 11.84
N GLN A 106 -11.07 9.23 11.92
CA GLN A 106 -11.70 10.48 12.33
C GLN A 106 -12.73 10.97 11.31
N GLU A 107 -12.36 10.94 10.02
CA GLU A 107 -13.18 11.54 8.95
C GLU A 107 -14.26 10.60 8.41
N TYR A 108 -13.99 9.29 8.35
CA TYR A 108 -14.85 8.33 7.65
C TYR A 108 -15.36 7.19 8.51
N SER A 109 -14.82 6.96 9.70
CA SER A 109 -15.20 5.87 10.61
C SER A 109 -15.39 4.53 9.88
N PRO A 110 -14.35 3.99 9.21
CA PRO A 110 -14.47 2.80 8.38
C PRO A 110 -14.97 1.59 9.17
N SER A 111 -15.80 0.76 8.54
CA SER A 111 -16.29 -0.49 9.15
C SER A 111 -15.24 -1.57 9.22
N ASP A 112 -14.28 -1.54 8.29
CA ASP A 112 -13.09 -2.39 8.22
C ASP A 112 -11.97 -1.59 7.59
N LEU A 113 -10.76 -1.63 8.19
CA LEU A 113 -9.58 -0.99 7.65
C LEU A 113 -8.43 -2.00 7.67
N GLN A 114 -7.92 -2.32 6.50
CA GLN A 114 -6.82 -3.24 6.31
C GLN A 114 -5.66 -2.56 5.57
N ILE A 115 -4.47 -3.11 5.72
CA ILE A 115 -3.25 -2.56 5.15
C ILE A 115 -2.46 -3.67 4.47
N VAL A 116 -2.01 -3.40 3.26
CA VAL A 116 -1.02 -4.22 2.56
C VAL A 116 0.19 -3.36 2.22
N VAL A 117 1.39 -3.87 2.49
CA VAL A 117 2.64 -3.21 2.15
C VAL A 117 3.49 -4.09 1.25
N MET A 118 4.22 -3.49 0.29
CA MET A 118 5.16 -4.25 -0.52
C MET A 118 6.40 -4.61 0.29
N LEU A 119 6.92 -3.66 1.06
CA LEU A 119 8.12 -3.85 1.88
C LEU A 119 7.85 -3.55 3.36
N ASP A 120 8.38 -4.39 4.25
CA ASP A 120 8.43 -4.15 5.68
C ASP A 120 9.91 -4.07 6.11
N LYS A 121 10.36 -2.86 6.49
CA LYS A 121 11.73 -2.68 7.01
C LYS A 121 11.88 -3.29 8.39
N LYS A 122 12.93 -4.06 8.60
CA LYS A 122 13.30 -4.67 9.89
C LYS A 122 13.97 -3.65 10.81
N ILE A 123 13.28 -2.59 11.14
CA ILE A 123 13.73 -1.55 12.07
C ILE A 123 12.81 -1.47 13.28
N LYS A 124 13.27 -0.76 14.31
CA LYS A 124 12.41 -0.39 15.44
C LYS A 124 11.39 0.64 14.97
N LYS A 125 10.15 0.26 14.89
CA LYS A 125 9.06 1.16 14.51
C LYS A 125 8.84 2.25 15.56
N HIS A 126 8.64 3.47 15.12
CA HIS A 126 8.24 4.59 15.98
C HIS A 126 6.73 4.47 16.31
N LYS A 127 5.95 4.08 15.32
CA LYS A 127 4.52 3.78 15.46
C LYS A 127 4.25 2.35 14.99
N LEU A 128 3.64 1.56 15.86
CA LEU A 128 3.20 0.21 15.51
C LEU A 128 1.85 0.30 14.80
N VAL A 129 1.81 -0.31 13.61
CA VAL A 129 0.61 -0.43 12.78
C VAL A 129 0.38 -1.90 12.53
N ASP A 130 -0.86 -2.34 12.60
CA ASP A 130 -1.24 -3.72 12.30
C ASP A 130 -1.29 -3.90 10.77
N ILE A 131 -0.30 -4.59 10.22
CA ILE A 131 -0.18 -4.87 8.79
C ILE A 131 -0.86 -6.19 8.48
N GLY A 132 -1.94 -6.14 7.71
CA GLY A 132 -2.69 -7.33 7.30
C GLY A 132 -1.90 -8.25 6.36
N TRP A 133 -1.21 -7.66 5.38
CA TRP A 133 -0.40 -8.41 4.41
C TRP A 133 0.88 -7.67 4.08
N LYS A 134 1.94 -8.42 3.79
CA LYS A 134 3.21 -7.85 3.35
C LYS A 134 3.87 -8.69 2.25
N GLY A 135 4.58 -8.00 1.36
CA GLY A 135 5.36 -8.62 0.30
C GLY A 135 6.66 -9.20 0.83
N PHE A 136 7.61 -8.35 1.18
CA PHE A 136 8.97 -8.76 1.56
C PHE A 136 9.44 -8.03 2.81
N ASP A 137 10.20 -8.75 3.64
CA ASP A 137 11.00 -8.13 4.70
C ASP A 137 12.32 -7.63 4.12
N VAL A 138 12.70 -6.39 4.47
CA VAL A 138 13.97 -5.79 4.05
C VAL A 138 14.72 -5.19 5.23
N GLU A 139 16.04 -5.13 5.13
CA GLU A 139 16.89 -4.52 6.15
C GLU A 139 16.75 -2.98 6.14
N ASP A 140 17.38 -2.30 7.09
CA ASP A 140 17.38 -0.83 7.18
C ASP A 140 18.36 -0.23 6.15
N THR A 141 17.94 -0.29 4.89
CA THR A 141 18.69 0.28 3.76
C THR A 141 17.77 1.18 2.94
N TRP A 142 18.37 2.09 2.17
CA TRP A 142 17.62 2.85 1.19
C TRP A 142 17.34 1.95 -0.02
N VAL A 143 16.08 1.81 -0.38
CA VAL A 143 15.64 1.00 -1.52
C VAL A 143 15.02 1.89 -2.59
N TYR A 144 15.18 1.51 -3.84
CA TYR A 144 14.63 2.22 -4.99
C TYR A 144 14.04 1.26 -6.04
N GLY A 145 13.23 1.79 -6.94
CA GLY A 145 12.54 1.04 -7.98
C GLY A 145 11.13 0.63 -7.58
N TYR A 146 10.33 0.21 -8.53
CA TYR A 146 8.94 -0.19 -8.38
C TYR A 146 8.07 0.83 -7.63
N GLY A 147 8.26 2.10 -7.96
CA GLY A 147 7.56 3.24 -7.34
C GLY A 147 8.40 4.05 -6.38
N MET A 148 9.33 3.42 -5.67
CA MET A 148 10.22 4.08 -4.72
C MET A 148 11.36 4.81 -5.44
N ASP A 149 11.73 5.97 -4.92
CA ASP A 149 12.83 6.78 -5.46
C ASP A 149 14.18 6.49 -4.81
N ASP A 150 15.22 6.82 -5.54
CA ASP A 150 16.55 6.96 -4.98
C ASP A 150 16.70 8.30 -4.24
N GLU A 151 17.84 8.56 -3.64
CA GLU A 151 18.17 9.80 -2.93
C GLU A 151 18.07 11.08 -3.80
N ASN A 152 18.01 10.94 -5.12
CA ASN A 152 17.86 12.04 -6.08
C ASN A 152 16.41 12.21 -6.57
N GLY A 153 15.46 11.43 -6.05
CA GLY A 153 14.06 11.47 -6.47
C GLY A 153 13.78 10.79 -7.80
N THR A 154 14.66 9.89 -8.25
CA THR A 154 14.56 9.19 -9.55
C THR A 154 14.36 7.68 -9.39
N LEU A 155 14.41 6.91 -10.47
CA LEU A 155 14.36 5.44 -10.53
C LEU A 155 13.02 4.76 -10.20
N ARG A 156 11.97 5.51 -9.92
CA ARG A 156 10.63 4.96 -9.63
C ARG A 156 10.07 4.05 -10.73
N GLN A 157 10.51 4.24 -11.99
CA GLN A 157 10.03 3.50 -13.17
C GLN A 157 10.63 2.09 -13.31
N LEU A 158 11.61 1.71 -12.49
CA LEU A 158 12.23 0.39 -12.60
C LEU A 158 11.25 -0.70 -12.21
N SER A 159 11.29 -1.82 -12.90
CA SER A 159 10.40 -2.96 -12.66
C SER A 159 10.86 -3.91 -11.54
N TYR A 160 11.93 -3.56 -10.84
CA TYR A 160 12.55 -4.30 -9.75
C TYR A 160 12.83 -3.36 -8.58
N ILE A 161 13.14 -3.92 -7.40
CA ILE A 161 13.54 -3.18 -6.21
C ILE A 161 15.00 -3.51 -5.91
N SER A 162 15.82 -2.52 -5.56
CA SER A 162 17.22 -2.71 -5.20
C SER A 162 17.70 -1.69 -4.16
N ASP A 163 18.71 -2.07 -3.38
CA ASP A 163 19.49 -1.18 -2.51
C ASP A 163 20.97 -1.07 -2.97
N GLU A 164 21.29 -1.61 -4.15
CA GLU A 164 22.67 -1.62 -4.67
C GLU A 164 23.04 -0.24 -5.20
N GLU A 165 24.21 0.25 -4.81
CA GLU A 165 24.78 1.46 -5.41
C GLU A 165 24.91 1.27 -6.93
N ARG A 166 24.57 2.30 -7.69
CA ARG A 166 24.77 2.33 -9.14
C ARG A 166 26.10 2.99 -9.44
N ASP A 167 26.96 2.27 -10.15
CA ASP A 167 28.20 2.79 -10.72
C ASP A 167 27.94 3.91 -11.74
#